data_ddcad6b232db7fdf5352b0147135c8c1
#
_entry.id   ddcad6b232db7fdf5352b0147135c8c1
#
_cell.length_a   1.000
_cell.length_b   1.000
_cell.length_c   1.000
_cell.angle_alpha   90.00
_cell.angle_beta   90.00
_cell.angle_gamma   90.00
#
_symmetry.space_group_name_H-M   'P 1'
#
loop_
_entity.id
_entity.type
_entity.pdbx_description
1 polymer ?
#
loop_
_entity_poly.entity_id
_entity_poly.type
_entity_poly.pdbx_seq_one_letter_code
_entity_poly.pdbx_strand_id
1 'polypeptide(L)'
;MSDSPIKYRLIKKEKHTGARLGEIITPHGTFPTPMFMPVGTQATVKTQSPEELKKMGSGTILSNTYHLWLRPGDELIARAGGLHKFMNWDQPILTDSGGFQVYSLADSRNITEEGVTFXXXXCIRLSIWLENVQKLEGFSPQAFFYQ
;
A
#
# COMPACT_ATOMS: atom_id res chain seq x y z
N MET A 1 -19.47 -15.01 4.98
CA MET A 1 -18.89 -13.65 4.81
C MET A 1 -17.46 -13.71 5.32
N SER A 2 -16.47 -13.43 4.44
CA SER A 2 -15.08 -13.40 4.90
C SER A 2 -14.93 -12.24 5.90
N ASP A 3 -14.33 -12.54 7.03
CA ASP A 3 -14.11 -11.51 8.06
C ASP A 3 -12.86 -10.71 7.63
N SER A 4 -13.09 -9.69 6.80
CA SER A 4 -12.00 -8.84 6.31
C SER A 4 -11.27 -8.18 7.49
N PRO A 5 -9.92 -8.22 7.49
CA PRO A 5 -9.17 -7.52 8.54
C PRO A 5 -9.28 -6.00 8.46
N ILE A 6 -9.78 -5.47 7.33
CA ILE A 6 -10.00 -4.03 7.15
C ILE A 6 -11.50 -3.77 7.19
N LYS A 7 -11.91 -2.81 8.01
CA LYS A 7 -13.32 -2.40 8.15
C LYS A 7 -13.44 -0.90 7.95
N TYR A 8 -14.54 -0.47 7.35
CA TYR A 8 -14.89 0.94 7.23
C TYR A 8 -16.11 1.21 8.10
N ARG A 9 -16.06 2.26 8.90
CA ARG A 9 -17.20 2.71 9.72
C ARG A 9 -17.59 4.13 9.31
N LEU A 10 -18.79 4.29 8.78
CA LEU A 10 -19.35 5.60 8.48
C LEU A 10 -19.83 6.23 9.79
N ILE A 11 -19.32 7.42 10.13
CA ILE A 11 -19.68 8.16 11.33
C ILE A 11 -20.80 9.15 11.02
N LYS A 12 -20.65 9.89 9.90
CA LYS A 12 -21.64 10.92 9.55
C LYS A 12 -21.63 11.15 8.03
N LYS A 13 -22.81 11.35 7.48
CA LYS A 13 -22.99 11.79 6.10
C LYS A 13 -23.65 13.16 6.12
N GLU A 14 -23.11 14.10 5.36
CA GLU A 14 -23.69 15.42 5.19
C GLU A 14 -24.90 15.32 4.24
N LYS A 15 -25.96 16.07 4.52
CA LYS A 15 -27.26 15.90 3.84
C LYS A 15 -27.29 16.50 2.42
N HIS A 16 -26.54 17.56 2.17
CA HIS A 16 -26.66 18.35 0.94
C HIS A 16 -25.56 18.03 -0.05
N THR A 17 -24.32 17.84 0.38
CA THR A 17 -23.17 17.61 -0.47
C THR A 17 -22.82 16.12 -0.65
N GLY A 18 -23.33 15.27 0.27
CA GLY A 18 -22.96 13.86 0.27
C GLY A 18 -21.59 13.57 0.89
N ALA A 19 -20.92 14.59 1.43
CA ALA A 19 -19.62 14.39 2.12
C ALA A 19 -19.78 13.41 3.29
N ARG A 20 -18.76 12.60 3.51
CA ARG A 20 -18.80 11.54 4.54
C ARG A 20 -17.60 11.68 5.48
N LEU A 21 -17.89 11.62 6.77
CA LEU A 21 -16.91 11.43 7.83
C LEU A 21 -16.95 9.96 8.23
N GLY A 22 -15.84 9.31 8.25
CA GLY A 22 -15.76 7.90 8.65
C GLY A 22 -14.41 7.56 9.22
N GLU A 23 -14.17 6.28 9.37
CA GLU A 23 -12.86 5.78 9.80
C GLU A 23 -12.57 4.44 9.14
N ILE A 24 -11.30 4.18 8.91
CA ILE A 24 -10.80 2.88 8.45
C ILE A 24 -10.11 2.22 9.63
N ILE A 25 -10.52 0.99 9.93
CA ILE A 25 -10.01 0.17 11.03
C ILE A 25 -9.15 -0.93 10.41
N THR A 26 -7.90 -1.04 10.85
CA THR A 26 -6.95 -2.05 10.36
C THR A 26 -6.29 -2.75 11.55
N PRO A 27 -5.57 -3.86 11.33
CA PRO A 27 -4.78 -4.47 12.41
C PRO A 27 -3.68 -3.56 12.98
N HIS A 28 -3.25 -2.54 12.22
CA HIS A 28 -2.21 -1.60 12.66
C HIS A 28 -2.78 -0.30 13.22
N GLY A 29 -4.11 -0.22 13.42
CA GLY A 29 -4.73 0.94 14.00
C GLY A 29 -5.88 1.48 13.19
N THR A 30 -6.42 2.60 13.63
CA THR A 30 -7.60 3.24 13.03
C THR A 30 -7.25 4.68 12.66
N PHE A 31 -7.71 5.12 11.49
CA PHE A 31 -7.52 6.50 11.08
C PHE A 31 -8.82 7.07 10.47
N PRO A 32 -9.06 8.38 10.64
CA PRO A 32 -10.28 9.00 10.10
C PRO A 32 -10.25 9.18 8.59
N THR A 33 -11.43 9.27 7.98
CA THR A 33 -11.57 9.63 6.58
C THR A 33 -12.53 10.81 6.44
N PRO A 34 -12.26 11.76 5.54
CA PRO A 34 -11.10 11.80 4.62
C PRO A 34 -9.79 12.13 5.33
N MET A 35 -8.67 11.62 4.81
CA MET A 35 -7.34 11.90 5.35
C MET A 35 -6.33 11.95 4.21
N PHE A 36 -5.42 12.90 4.23
CA PHE A 36 -4.28 12.95 3.33
C PHE A 36 -3.29 11.85 3.72
N MET A 37 -2.79 11.11 2.74
CA MET A 37 -1.79 10.06 2.95
C MET A 37 -0.45 10.52 2.38
N PRO A 38 0.50 10.91 3.25
CA PRO A 38 1.85 11.25 2.75
C PRO A 38 2.46 10.09 1.97
N VAL A 39 3.13 10.40 0.86
CA VAL A 39 3.63 9.37 -0.06
C VAL A 39 5.05 8.97 0.31
N GLY A 40 5.21 7.70 0.69
CA GLY A 40 6.50 7.07 1.00
C GLY A 40 6.89 6.06 -0.07
N THR A 41 7.18 6.51 -1.27
CA THR A 41 7.37 5.69 -2.47
C THR A 41 8.37 4.55 -2.27
N GLN A 42 9.51 4.81 -1.65
CA GLN A 42 10.57 3.82 -1.41
C GLN A 42 10.79 3.63 0.10
N ALA A 43 9.69 3.41 0.82
CA ALA A 43 9.70 3.20 2.27
C ALA A 43 10.15 4.44 3.05
N THR A 44 10.04 5.62 2.45
CA THR A 44 10.34 6.87 3.15
C THR A 44 9.54 8.02 2.54
N VAL A 45 8.98 8.86 3.39
CA VAL A 45 8.41 10.14 2.97
C VAL A 45 9.56 11.14 2.92
N LYS A 46 9.85 11.66 1.74
CA LYS A 46 11.01 12.53 1.54
C LYS A 46 10.97 13.74 2.48
N THR A 47 12.07 14.02 3.12
CA THR A 47 12.31 15.15 4.03
C THR A 47 11.54 15.10 5.35
N GLN A 48 10.83 13.99 5.65
CA GLN A 48 10.05 13.86 6.89
C GLN A 48 10.39 12.54 7.59
N SER A 49 10.67 12.61 8.87
CA SER A 49 10.85 11.41 9.69
C SER A 49 9.48 10.84 10.12
N PRO A 50 9.41 9.56 10.49
CA PRO A 50 8.17 8.99 11.04
C PRO A 50 7.62 9.77 12.24
N GLU A 51 8.50 10.28 13.09
CA GLU A 51 8.13 11.06 14.28
C GLU A 51 7.49 12.39 13.88
N GLU A 52 8.02 13.04 12.86
CA GLU A 52 7.45 14.30 12.34
C GLU A 52 6.08 14.05 11.73
N LEU A 53 5.92 12.98 10.95
CA LEU A 53 4.63 12.62 10.36
C LEU A 53 3.58 12.37 11.46
N LYS A 54 3.94 11.67 12.53
CA LYS A 54 3.05 11.46 13.67
C LYS A 54 2.66 12.77 14.34
N LYS A 55 3.62 13.67 14.55
CA LYS A 55 3.35 15.01 15.13
C LYS A 55 2.41 15.83 14.26
N MET A 56 2.48 15.68 12.94
CA MET A 56 1.57 16.35 11.99
C MET A 56 0.20 15.68 11.93
N GLY A 57 -0.01 14.56 12.63
CA GLY A 57 -1.29 13.89 12.68
C GLY A 57 -1.54 12.92 11.52
N SER A 58 -0.50 12.49 10.81
CA SER A 58 -0.66 11.48 9.77
C SER A 58 -1.03 10.13 10.40
N GLY A 59 -2.22 9.64 10.13
CA GLY A 59 -2.69 8.35 10.62
C GLY A 59 -2.39 7.18 9.69
N THR A 60 -1.87 7.48 8.50
CA THR A 60 -1.50 6.46 7.52
C THR A 60 -0.55 7.08 6.51
N ILE A 61 0.25 6.24 5.85
CA ILE A 61 1.12 6.66 4.75
C ILE A 61 0.91 5.71 3.57
N LEU A 62 1.24 6.19 2.36
CA LEU A 62 1.13 5.40 1.14
C LEU A 62 2.53 5.02 0.66
N SER A 63 2.72 3.74 0.32
CA SER A 63 3.95 3.25 -0.29
C SER A 63 3.63 2.57 -1.62
N ASN A 64 4.51 2.72 -2.59
CA ASN A 64 4.27 2.22 -3.95
C ASN A 64 4.97 0.87 -4.13
N THR A 65 4.19 -0.16 -4.37
CA THR A 65 4.67 -1.54 -4.41
C THR A 65 5.71 -1.78 -5.49
N TYR A 66 5.48 -1.30 -6.71
CA TYR A 66 6.44 -1.45 -7.82
C TYR A 66 7.80 -0.84 -7.45
N HIS A 67 7.78 0.36 -6.86
CA HIS A 67 9.03 1.05 -6.49
C HIS A 67 9.73 0.38 -5.32
N LEU A 68 8.99 -0.12 -4.32
CA LEU A 68 9.55 -0.87 -3.18
C LEU A 68 10.25 -2.15 -3.65
N TRP A 69 9.62 -2.83 -4.60
CA TRP A 69 10.16 -4.05 -5.15
C TRP A 69 11.45 -3.80 -5.96
N LEU A 70 11.50 -2.71 -6.75
CA LEU A 70 12.74 -2.31 -7.43
C LEU A 70 13.84 -1.91 -6.45
N ARG A 71 13.47 -1.16 -5.42
CA ARG A 71 14.41 -0.62 -4.43
C ARG A 71 13.66 -0.23 -3.16
N PRO A 72 13.99 -0.82 -2.02
CA PRO A 72 15.19 -1.65 -1.72
C PRO A 72 15.08 -3.12 -2.09
N GLY A 73 13.90 -3.59 -2.50
CA GLY A 73 13.64 -4.99 -2.82
C GLY A 73 12.89 -5.70 -1.71
N ASP A 74 11.99 -6.58 -2.11
CA ASP A 74 11.11 -7.30 -1.19
C ASP A 74 11.88 -8.22 -0.24
N GLU A 75 12.95 -8.87 -0.72
CA GLU A 75 13.77 -9.74 0.12
C GLU A 75 14.42 -8.98 1.28
N LEU A 76 14.91 -7.75 1.02
CA LEU A 76 15.53 -6.93 2.06
C LEU A 76 14.49 -6.49 3.07
N ILE A 77 13.31 -6.07 2.61
CA ILE A 77 12.20 -5.67 3.48
C ILE A 77 11.76 -6.86 4.35
N ALA A 78 11.67 -8.05 3.76
CA ALA A 78 11.32 -9.27 4.50
C ALA A 78 12.36 -9.59 5.59
N ARG A 79 13.65 -9.50 5.27
CA ARG A 79 14.73 -9.72 6.27
C ARG A 79 14.70 -8.68 7.39
N ALA A 80 14.22 -7.45 7.10
CA ALA A 80 14.07 -6.41 8.12
C ALA A 80 12.85 -6.62 9.02
N GLY A 81 12.02 -7.63 8.73
CA GLY A 81 10.84 -7.97 9.52
C GLY A 81 9.56 -7.30 9.03
N GLY A 82 9.54 -6.93 7.74
CA GLY A 82 8.37 -6.34 7.09
C GLY A 82 8.46 -4.84 6.94
N LEU A 83 7.52 -4.29 6.16
CA LEU A 83 7.55 -2.87 5.77
C LEU A 83 7.42 -1.93 6.97
N HIS A 84 6.57 -2.26 7.94
CA HIS A 84 6.37 -1.46 9.14
C HIS A 84 7.68 -1.28 9.93
N LYS A 85 8.42 -2.39 10.13
CA LYS A 85 9.71 -2.34 10.83
C LYS A 85 10.76 -1.60 10.02
N PHE A 86 10.81 -1.87 8.71
CA PHE A 86 11.76 -1.22 7.80
C PHE A 86 11.59 0.30 7.79
N MET A 87 10.33 0.77 7.81
CA MET A 87 10.00 2.20 7.81
C MET A 87 10.03 2.85 9.20
N ASN A 88 10.15 2.06 10.26
CA ASN A 88 9.95 2.51 11.64
C ASN A 88 8.58 3.18 11.81
N TRP A 89 7.54 2.58 11.21
CA TRP A 89 6.18 3.11 11.20
C TRP A 89 5.22 2.08 11.76
N ASP A 90 4.53 2.41 12.86
CA ASP A 90 3.67 1.48 13.60
C ASP A 90 2.18 1.64 13.28
N GLN A 91 1.83 2.61 12.44
CA GLN A 91 0.44 2.89 12.05
C GLN A 91 0.15 2.28 10.67
N PRO A 92 -1.11 2.32 10.21
CA PRO A 92 -1.46 1.75 8.90
C PRO A 92 -0.60 2.26 7.73
N ILE A 93 -0.34 1.37 6.79
CA ILE A 93 0.32 1.69 5.51
C ILE A 93 -0.62 1.22 4.41
N LEU A 94 -0.89 2.09 3.45
CA LEU A 94 -1.56 1.71 2.21
C LEU A 94 -0.50 1.42 1.17
N THR A 95 -0.49 0.20 0.63
CA THR A 95 0.35 -0.12 -0.54
C THR A 95 -0.53 -0.17 -1.78
N ASP A 96 -0.08 0.48 -2.85
CA ASP A 96 -0.82 0.47 -4.11
C ASP A 96 -0.66 -0.89 -4.83
N SER A 97 -1.49 -1.13 -5.84
CA SER A 97 -1.45 -2.37 -6.64
C SER A 97 -0.36 -2.37 -7.71
N GLY A 98 0.30 -1.25 -7.95
CA GLY A 98 1.23 -1.09 -9.07
C GLY A 98 0.54 -0.98 -10.43
N GLY A 99 -0.80 -0.91 -10.45
CA GLY A 99 -1.58 -0.88 -11.70
C GLY A 99 -1.24 0.29 -12.62
N PHE A 100 -0.97 1.45 -12.05
CA PHE A 100 -0.54 2.61 -12.84
C PHE A 100 0.78 2.32 -13.56
N GLN A 101 1.74 1.67 -12.89
CA GLN A 101 3.03 1.32 -13.51
C GLN A 101 2.86 0.26 -14.59
N VAL A 102 1.94 -0.69 -14.40
CA VAL A 102 1.59 -1.66 -15.44
C VAL A 102 1.08 -0.93 -16.68
N TYR A 103 0.23 0.08 -16.51
CA TYR A 103 -0.30 0.87 -17.63
C TYR A 103 0.78 1.78 -18.24
N SER A 104 1.47 2.57 -17.41
CA SER A 104 2.37 3.63 -17.89
C SER A 104 3.68 3.11 -18.48
N LEU A 105 4.09 1.89 -18.14
CA LEU A 105 5.32 1.26 -18.65
C LEU A 105 5.00 0.22 -19.73
N ALA A 106 4.01 0.52 -20.59
CA ALA A 106 3.50 -0.39 -21.61
C ALA A 106 4.61 -0.95 -22.53
N ASP A 107 5.57 -0.12 -22.89
CA ASP A 107 6.68 -0.51 -23.78
C ASP A 107 7.70 -1.43 -23.10
N SER A 108 7.64 -1.55 -21.78
CA SER A 108 8.62 -2.29 -20.98
C SER A 108 7.99 -3.45 -20.22
N ARG A 109 6.76 -3.85 -20.59
CA ARG A 109 6.05 -4.92 -19.87
C ARG A 109 5.51 -5.99 -20.80
N ASN A 110 5.35 -7.19 -20.26
CA ASN A 110 4.63 -8.28 -20.90
C ASN A 110 3.58 -8.80 -19.91
N ILE A 111 2.33 -8.88 -20.34
CA ILE A 111 1.20 -9.33 -19.51
C ILE A 111 0.81 -10.75 -19.93
N THR A 112 0.69 -11.65 -18.96
CA THR A 112 0.21 -13.01 -19.15
C THR A 112 -0.86 -13.33 -18.11
N GLU A 113 -1.50 -14.46 -18.23
CA GLU A 113 -2.45 -14.94 -17.20
C GLU A 113 -1.77 -15.20 -15.85
N GLU A 114 -0.44 -15.40 -15.87
CA GLU A 114 0.35 -15.65 -14.65
C GLU A 114 0.81 -14.36 -13.97
N GLY A 115 0.72 -13.21 -14.64
CA GLY A 115 1.16 -11.94 -14.06
C GLY A 115 1.76 -10.99 -15.09
N VAL A 116 2.47 -9.98 -14.58
CA VAL A 116 3.12 -8.96 -15.39
C VAL A 116 4.65 -9.06 -15.22
N THR A 117 5.39 -9.03 -16.34
CA THR A 117 6.86 -8.99 -16.36
C THR A 117 7.30 -7.65 -16.92
N PHE A 118 8.25 -7.00 -16.25
CA PHE A 118 8.81 -5.74 -16.74
C PHE A 118 10.19 -5.93 -17.27
N UNK A 119 10.38 -5.39 -18.34
CA UNK A 119 11.61 -5.52 -19.03
C UNK A 119 12.60 -4.49 -18.59
N UNK A 120 12.84 -4.28 -17.50
CA UNK A 120 13.85 -3.44 -17.04
C UNK A 120 15.13 -4.22 -17.04
N UNK A 121 15.86 -4.04 -17.16
CA UNK A 121 17.10 -4.69 -17.18
C UNK A 121 17.14 -6.04 -16.56
N UNK A 122 16.39 -6.27 -16.08
CA UNK A 122 16.25 -7.56 -15.62
C UNK A 122 14.86 -7.95 -15.91
N CYS A 123 14.64 -9.20 -16.26
CA CYS A 123 13.34 -9.75 -16.50
C CYS A 123 12.69 -9.97 -15.13
N ILE A 124 11.90 -9.05 -14.71
CA ILE A 124 11.34 -9.05 -13.36
C ILE A 124 9.90 -9.54 -13.43
N ARG A 125 9.62 -10.67 -12.79
CA ARG A 125 8.34 -11.36 -12.83
C ARG A 125 7.47 -10.90 -11.65
N LEU A 126 6.48 -10.08 -11.92
CA LEU A 126 5.56 -9.56 -10.91
C LEU A 126 4.56 -10.63 -10.42
N SER A 127 4.63 -11.85 -10.95
CA SER A 127 3.83 -12.96 -10.46
C SER A 127 4.15 -13.35 -9.00
N ILE A 128 5.33 -13.02 -8.55
CA ILE A 128 5.78 -13.19 -7.15
C ILE A 128 4.98 -12.25 -6.22
N TRP A 129 4.35 -11.26 -6.78
CA TRP A 129 3.77 -10.14 -6.08
C TRP A 129 2.52 -10.50 -5.28
N LEU A 130 1.61 -11.22 -5.90
CA LEU A 130 0.36 -11.62 -5.23
C LEU A 130 0.60 -12.56 -4.05
N GLU A 131 1.57 -13.46 -4.18
CA GLU A 131 1.91 -14.40 -3.10
C GLU A 131 2.69 -13.77 -1.95
N ASN A 132 3.59 -12.84 -2.26
CA ASN A 132 4.46 -12.24 -1.23
C ASN A 132 3.78 -11.13 -0.44
N VAL A 133 2.89 -10.38 -1.07
CA VAL A 133 2.04 -9.41 -0.33
C VAL A 133 1.11 -10.17 0.63
N GLN A 134 0.62 -11.34 0.22
CA GLN A 134 -0.17 -12.21 1.10
C GLN A 134 0.64 -12.71 2.32
N LYS A 135 1.90 -13.04 2.12
CA LYS A 135 2.78 -13.52 3.19
C LYS A 135 3.21 -12.42 4.17
N LEU A 136 3.31 -11.17 3.67
CA LEU A 136 3.79 -10.06 4.48
C LEU A 136 2.73 -9.48 5.42
N GLU A 137 1.43 -9.66 5.11
CA GLU A 137 0.38 -9.00 5.89
C GLU A 137 -0.89 -9.85 6.15
N GLY A 138 -0.93 -11.10 5.75
CA GLY A 138 -2.12 -11.93 5.86
C GLY A 138 -3.30 -11.45 5.00
N PHE A 139 -2.99 -10.81 3.88
CA PHE A 139 -3.99 -10.19 3.01
C PHE A 139 -4.43 -11.10 1.87
N SER A 140 -5.73 -11.12 1.62
CA SER A 140 -6.30 -11.74 0.42
C SER A 140 -6.25 -10.77 -0.77
N PRO A 141 -5.87 -11.23 -1.98
CA PRO A 141 -5.81 -10.36 -3.17
C PRO A 141 -7.15 -9.75 -3.58
N GLN A 142 -8.24 -10.27 -3.07
CA GLN A 142 -9.59 -9.82 -3.43
C GLN A 142 -9.92 -8.41 -2.95
N ALA A 143 -9.12 -7.85 -2.04
CA ALA A 143 -9.36 -6.51 -1.50
C ALA A 143 -8.98 -5.37 -2.46
N PHE A 144 -8.25 -5.67 -3.55
CA PHE A 144 -7.70 -4.63 -4.44
C PHE A 144 -8.48 -4.43 -5.75
N PHE A 145 -9.51 -5.23 -6.03
CA PHE A 145 -10.18 -5.18 -7.32
C PHE A 145 -11.55 -4.48 -7.31
N TYR A 146 -11.93 -3.82 -6.21
CA TYR A 146 -13.19 -3.09 -6.18
C TYR A 146 -13.00 -1.60 -5.85
N GLN A 147 -12.66 -0.84 -6.86
CA GLN A 147 -13.01 0.58 -7.00
C GLN A 147 -13.16 0.91 -8.45
#